data_5695e31c4b490c1ed5a0b77ce411fbb0
#
_entry.id   5695e31c4b490c1ed5a0b77ce411fbb0
#
_cell.length_a   1.000
_cell.length_b   1.000
_cell.length_c   1.000
_cell.angle_alpha   90.00
_cell.angle_beta   90.00
_cell.angle_gamma   90.00
#
_symmetry.space_group_name_H-M   'P 1'
#
loop_
_entity.id
_entity.type
_entity.pdbx_description
1 polymer ?
#
loop_
_entity_poly.entity_id
_entity_poly.type
_entity_poly.pdbx_seq_one_letter_code
_entity_poly.pdbx_strand_id
1 'polypeptide(L)'
;FSKGAVPGFYFVATMLQNDHEEFCDRALENCTEAGVRFKRREFIFPERVEERTITLQVTGMIPDIGYDSSHLAVDGENSAFPSIYILMPNGTRTMLPEGTDPNNINWKIGEMMRYFDGVELDQVNPAAAIGESKGTPRNRIVGLAFVFDIVMGNMEPHFGALPGDGYFEFRLKLERQYQRVTLPPAPTQEPGQQRVTDQYGMRIVTRKLTSEVLTWNTEAAFSSIVRVVVFFQITKILVSLFVLNCIGHYSERWKRSINTHIDHYVLLNRDNTVRI
;
A
#
# COMPACT_ATOMS: atom_id res chain seq x y z
N PHE A 1 -13.40 -9.41 10.44
CA PHE A 1 -14.21 -8.45 9.65
C PHE A 1 -13.84 -7.06 10.10
N SER A 2 -12.83 -6.43 9.47
CA SER A 2 -12.54 -5.02 9.66
C SER A 2 -13.72 -4.22 9.11
N LYS A 3 -14.44 -3.51 9.97
CA LYS A 3 -15.25 -2.39 9.52
C LYS A 3 -14.29 -1.44 8.81
N GLY A 4 -14.38 -1.37 7.49
CA GLY A 4 -13.54 -0.51 6.68
C GLY A 4 -13.64 0.90 7.22
N ALA A 5 -12.51 1.45 7.64
CA ALA A 5 -12.40 2.87 7.89
C ALA A 5 -12.83 3.57 6.61
N VAL A 6 -13.80 4.45 6.69
CA VAL A 6 -14.16 5.34 5.58
C VAL A 6 -12.85 6.01 5.18
N PRO A 7 -12.41 5.94 3.91
CA PRO A 7 -11.17 6.55 3.51
C PRO A 7 -11.30 8.06 3.76
N GLY A 8 -10.72 8.51 4.86
CA GLY A 8 -10.58 9.92 5.17
C GLY A 8 -9.55 10.53 4.24
N PHE A 9 -9.80 11.71 3.76
CA PHE A 9 -8.78 12.52 3.14
C PHE A 9 -8.54 13.77 3.98
N TYR A 10 -7.30 14.17 4.03
CA TYR A 10 -6.89 15.44 4.61
C TYR A 10 -6.55 16.39 3.46
N PHE A 11 -7.06 17.63 3.52
CA PHE A 11 -6.83 18.62 2.47
C PHE A 11 -6.08 19.82 3.05
N VAL A 12 -4.98 20.18 2.42
CA VAL A 12 -4.17 21.34 2.78
C VAL A 12 -4.22 22.33 1.63
N ALA A 13 -4.91 23.45 1.84
CA ALA A 13 -4.96 24.50 0.84
C ALA A 13 -3.59 25.17 0.65
N THR A 14 -3.15 25.27 -0.58
CA THR A 14 -1.93 25.96 -1.01
C THR A 14 -2.21 27.23 -1.77
N MET A 15 -3.44 27.37 -2.29
CA MET A 15 -3.97 28.57 -2.93
C MET A 15 -5.48 28.64 -2.67
N LEU A 16 -5.95 29.83 -2.39
CA LEU A 16 -7.38 30.15 -2.32
C LEU A 16 -7.71 31.11 -3.45
N GLN A 17 -8.76 30.79 -4.20
CA GLN A 17 -9.33 31.68 -5.18
C GLN A 17 -10.69 32.14 -4.67
N ASN A 18 -10.83 33.44 -4.41
CA ASN A 18 -12.08 34.06 -4.01
C ASN A 18 -12.70 34.76 -5.20
N ASP A 19 -13.81 34.24 -5.66
CA ASP A 19 -14.64 34.91 -6.68
C ASP A 19 -15.76 35.70 -5.98
N HIS A 20 -15.73 36.99 -6.16
CA HIS A 20 -16.77 37.89 -5.66
C HIS A 20 -17.86 38.02 -6.71
N GLU A 21 -19.07 37.72 -6.33
CA GLU A 21 -20.25 37.72 -7.18
C GLU A 21 -21.32 38.64 -6.60
N GLU A 22 -22.07 39.27 -7.47
CA GLU A 22 -23.20 40.17 -7.12
C GLU A 22 -24.50 39.54 -7.63
N PHE A 23 -25.53 39.56 -6.82
CA PHE A 23 -26.85 39.13 -7.26
C PHE A 23 -27.40 40.11 -8.31
N CYS A 24 -27.93 39.58 -9.40
CA CYS A 24 -28.44 40.35 -10.51
C CYS A 24 -29.73 39.75 -11.05
N ASP A 25 -30.46 40.57 -11.80
CA ASP A 25 -31.62 40.08 -12.54
C ASP A 25 -31.14 39.28 -13.76
N ARG A 26 -31.72 38.09 -13.97
CA ARG A 26 -31.42 37.22 -15.10
C ARG A 26 -31.63 37.85 -16.48
N ALA A 27 -32.43 38.92 -16.53
CA ALA A 27 -32.66 39.66 -17.76
C ALA A 27 -31.50 40.60 -18.15
N LEU A 28 -30.50 40.78 -17.25
CA LEU A 28 -29.37 41.65 -17.51
C LEU A 28 -28.24 40.90 -18.22
N GLU A 29 -27.54 41.62 -19.12
CA GLU A 29 -26.32 41.09 -19.74
C GLU A 29 -25.27 40.71 -18.66
N ASN A 30 -24.58 39.61 -18.87
CA ASN A 30 -23.57 39.05 -17.95
C ASN A 30 -24.11 38.52 -16.62
N CYS A 31 -25.40 38.30 -16.47
CA CYS A 31 -25.98 37.57 -15.35
C CYS A 31 -26.06 36.08 -15.70
N THR A 32 -25.58 35.20 -14.80
CA THR A 32 -25.64 33.76 -14.99
C THR A 32 -27.08 33.24 -14.78
N GLU A 33 -27.34 32.00 -15.20
CA GLU A 33 -28.62 31.33 -14.91
C GLU A 33 -28.93 31.23 -13.40
N ALA A 34 -27.87 31.23 -12.56
CA ALA A 34 -28.00 31.25 -11.10
C ALA A 34 -28.39 32.64 -10.54
N GLY A 35 -28.49 33.68 -11.37
CA GLY A 35 -28.83 35.03 -10.93
C GLY A 35 -27.68 35.77 -10.26
N VAL A 36 -26.45 35.47 -10.66
CA VAL A 36 -25.24 36.12 -10.13
C VAL A 36 -24.35 36.61 -11.26
N ARG A 37 -23.64 37.70 -11.01
CA ARG A 37 -22.67 38.30 -11.93
C ARG A 37 -21.30 38.32 -11.26
N PHE A 38 -20.27 37.83 -11.97
CA PHE A 38 -18.91 37.94 -11.54
C PHE A 38 -18.43 39.39 -11.46
N LYS A 39 -17.78 39.73 -10.37
CA LYS A 39 -17.27 41.09 -10.12
C LYS A 39 -15.76 41.16 -10.13
N ARG A 40 -15.11 40.36 -9.30
CA ARG A 40 -13.64 40.30 -9.18
C ARG A 40 -13.15 38.93 -8.69
N ARG A 41 -11.91 38.67 -8.97
CA ARG A 41 -11.19 37.48 -8.48
C ARG A 41 -10.00 37.91 -7.67
N GLU A 42 -9.79 37.21 -6.55
CA GLU A 42 -8.68 37.42 -5.66
C GLU A 42 -7.98 36.07 -5.41
N PHE A 43 -6.65 36.07 -5.45
CA PHE A 43 -5.85 34.89 -5.15
C PHE A 43 -5.08 35.13 -3.85
N ILE A 44 -5.18 34.18 -2.93
CA ILE A 44 -4.49 34.19 -1.64
C ILE A 44 -3.62 32.95 -1.56
N PHE A 45 -2.34 33.14 -1.30
CA PHE A 45 -1.39 32.06 -1.11
C PHE A 45 -1.07 31.95 0.38
N PRO A 46 -1.50 30.86 1.06
CA PRO A 46 -1.12 30.61 2.43
C PRO A 46 0.39 30.50 2.57
N GLU A 47 0.94 31.20 3.55
CA GLU A 47 2.37 31.15 3.86
C GLU A 47 2.74 29.89 4.64
N ARG A 48 3.99 29.47 4.50
CA ARG A 48 4.62 28.41 5.30
C ARG A 48 3.84 27.10 5.34
N VAL A 49 3.26 26.72 4.20
CA VAL A 49 2.51 25.47 4.11
C VAL A 49 3.40 24.28 4.42
N GLU A 50 4.64 24.32 3.99
CA GLU A 50 5.64 23.27 4.17
C GLU A 50 6.06 23.08 5.65
N GLU A 51 5.89 24.09 6.48
CA GLU A 51 6.20 24.03 7.92
C GLU A 51 5.06 23.42 8.76
N ARG A 52 3.87 23.27 8.18
CA ARG A 52 2.72 22.68 8.87
C ARG A 52 2.96 21.20 9.13
N THR A 53 2.57 20.76 10.33
CA THR A 53 2.69 19.37 10.74
C THR A 53 1.40 18.63 10.49
N ILE A 54 1.53 17.40 10.00
CA ILE A 54 0.45 16.43 9.84
C ILE A 54 0.75 15.28 10.77
N THR A 55 -0.23 14.88 11.56
CA THR A 55 -0.15 13.69 12.40
C THR A 55 -0.85 12.54 11.69
N LEU A 56 -0.12 11.49 11.37
CA LEU A 56 -0.66 10.23 10.89
C LEU A 56 -0.81 9.28 12.07
N GLN A 57 -2.00 8.72 12.20
CA GLN A 57 -2.31 7.71 13.19
C GLN A 57 -2.65 6.42 12.48
N VAL A 58 -1.89 5.37 12.77
CA VAL A 58 -2.17 4.03 12.27
C VAL A 58 -2.73 3.22 13.42
N THR A 59 -4.03 2.98 13.38
CA THR A 59 -4.69 2.13 14.35
C THR A 59 -4.97 0.77 13.72
N GLY A 60 -4.60 -0.30 14.40
CA GLY A 60 -4.81 -1.64 13.90
C GLY A 60 -4.53 -2.69 14.97
N MET A 61 -5.00 -3.90 14.72
CA MET A 61 -4.76 -5.07 15.54
C MET A 61 -4.24 -6.18 14.64
N ILE A 62 -3.14 -6.79 15.04
CA ILE A 62 -2.60 -8.00 14.40
C ILE A 62 -2.65 -9.12 15.44
N PRO A 63 -3.74 -9.91 15.49
CA PRO A 63 -3.98 -10.89 16.55
C PRO A 63 -2.88 -11.93 16.68
N ASP A 64 -2.32 -12.37 15.55
CA ASP A 64 -1.35 -13.46 15.50
C ASP A 64 -0.01 -13.12 16.14
N ILE A 65 0.31 -11.84 16.30
CA ILE A 65 1.54 -11.36 16.97
C ILE A 65 1.24 -10.62 18.28
N GLY A 66 -0.04 -10.59 18.69
CA GLY A 66 -0.46 -9.88 19.91
C GLY A 66 -0.37 -8.35 19.82
N TYR A 67 -0.16 -7.79 18.62
CA TYR A 67 -0.10 -6.35 18.45
C TYR A 67 -1.51 -5.76 18.45
N ASP A 68 -1.73 -4.82 19.37
CA ASP A 68 -2.94 -4.01 19.42
C ASP A 68 -2.56 -2.55 19.68
N SER A 69 -2.82 -1.71 18.70
CA SER A 69 -2.53 -0.27 18.80
C SER A 69 -3.28 0.44 19.94
N SER A 70 -4.40 -0.12 20.42
CA SER A 70 -5.18 0.43 21.51
C SER A 70 -4.52 0.19 22.89
N HIS A 71 -3.72 -0.86 23.03
CA HIS A 71 -3.02 -1.19 24.28
C HIS A 71 -1.67 -0.49 24.43
N LEU A 72 -1.04 -0.05 23.34
CA LEU A 72 0.24 0.68 23.40
C LEU A 72 0.13 2.02 24.14
N ALA A 73 -1.06 2.55 24.29
CA ALA A 73 -1.30 3.80 25.03
C ALA A 73 -1.41 3.62 26.56
N VAL A 74 -1.53 2.40 27.06
CA VAL A 74 -1.87 2.12 28.47
C VAL A 74 -0.70 1.55 29.27
N ASP A 75 0.14 0.72 28.65
CA ASP A 75 1.23 0.05 29.36
C ASP A 75 2.59 0.65 28.98
N GLY A 76 2.98 1.70 29.69
CA GLY A 76 4.21 2.48 29.46
C GLY A 76 5.54 1.79 29.72
N GLU A 77 5.59 0.45 29.82
CA GLU A 77 6.83 -0.29 30.06
C GLU A 77 6.94 -1.47 29.08
N ASN A 78 7.88 -1.36 28.13
CA ASN A 78 8.46 -2.44 27.33
C ASN A 78 7.69 -3.02 26.13
N SER A 79 6.68 -2.39 25.57
CA SER A 79 6.21 -2.80 24.25
C SER A 79 7.14 -2.23 23.18
N ALA A 80 7.93 -3.07 22.54
CA ALA A 80 8.70 -2.67 21.35
C ALA A 80 7.72 -2.25 20.26
N PHE A 81 7.84 -1.00 19.81
CA PHE A 81 7.05 -0.54 18.66
C PHE A 81 7.46 -1.31 17.42
N PRO A 82 6.51 -1.71 16.58
CA PRO A 82 6.82 -2.35 15.32
C PRO A 82 7.65 -1.42 14.43
N SER A 83 8.57 -1.99 13.68
CA SER A 83 9.39 -1.23 12.73
C SER A 83 8.53 -0.55 11.68
N ILE A 84 8.80 0.73 11.38
CA ILE A 84 8.05 1.49 10.39
C ILE A 84 8.93 1.75 9.18
N TYR A 85 8.50 1.28 8.04
CA TYR A 85 9.18 1.46 6.76
C TYR A 85 8.39 2.40 5.84
N ILE A 86 9.11 3.17 5.04
CA ILE A 86 8.58 4.01 3.99
C ILE A 86 9.12 3.49 2.66
N LEU A 87 8.23 3.06 1.77
CA LEU A 87 8.55 2.71 0.40
C LEU A 87 8.21 3.89 -0.50
N MET A 88 9.23 4.57 -0.99
CA MET A 88 9.10 5.74 -1.86
C MET A 88 8.63 5.34 -3.26
N PRO A 89 8.08 6.28 -4.07
CA PRO A 89 7.65 5.99 -5.44
C PRO A 89 8.75 5.45 -6.36
N ASN A 90 10.01 5.84 -6.10
CA ASN A 90 11.19 5.36 -6.82
C ASN A 90 11.63 3.92 -6.43
N GLY A 91 10.92 3.27 -5.50
CA GLY A 91 11.24 1.94 -4.98
C GLY A 91 12.27 1.92 -3.84
N THR A 92 12.78 3.07 -3.41
CA THR A 92 13.68 3.15 -2.26
C THR A 92 12.91 2.92 -0.97
N ARG A 93 13.43 2.05 -0.11
CA ARG A 93 12.87 1.74 1.21
C ARG A 93 13.72 2.38 2.30
N THR A 94 13.08 3.12 3.19
CA THR A 94 13.74 3.78 4.33
C THR A 94 13.01 3.41 5.61
N MET A 95 13.74 3.12 6.65
CA MET A 95 13.18 2.87 7.98
C MET A 95 13.08 4.18 8.76
N LEU A 96 11.99 4.39 9.46
CA LEU A 96 11.87 5.47 10.43
C LEU A 96 12.72 5.15 11.68
N PRO A 97 13.09 6.16 12.47
CA PRO A 97 13.85 5.94 13.70
C PRO A 97 13.17 4.91 14.61
N GLU A 98 13.97 4.05 15.22
CA GLU A 98 13.49 3.08 16.22
C GLU A 98 12.72 3.79 17.34
N GLY A 99 11.63 3.17 17.80
CA GLY A 99 10.77 3.75 18.83
C GLY A 99 9.79 4.80 18.32
N THR A 100 9.67 4.97 16.99
CA THR A 100 8.61 5.84 16.43
C THR A 100 7.25 5.22 16.71
N ASP A 101 6.39 5.95 17.43
CA ASP A 101 5.03 5.50 17.72
C ASP A 101 4.16 5.53 16.46
N PRO A 102 3.63 4.38 16.00
CA PRO A 102 2.74 4.32 14.86
C PRO A 102 1.47 5.13 15.01
N ASN A 103 1.04 5.35 16.26
CA ASN A 103 -0.16 6.13 16.58
C ASN A 103 0.09 7.64 16.56
N ASN A 104 1.35 8.08 16.42
CA ASN A 104 1.69 9.51 16.52
C ASN A 104 2.87 9.87 15.62
N ILE A 105 2.74 9.56 14.32
CA ILE A 105 3.76 9.91 13.35
C ILE A 105 3.54 11.36 12.92
N ASN A 106 4.41 12.24 13.39
CA ASN A 106 4.36 13.67 13.09
C ASN A 106 5.32 14.01 11.96
N TRP A 107 4.79 14.41 10.81
CA TRP A 107 5.60 14.90 9.69
C TRP A 107 5.28 16.35 9.36
N LYS A 108 6.32 17.15 9.16
CA LYS A 108 6.15 18.41 8.45
C LYS A 108 5.83 18.12 7.00
N ILE A 109 4.96 18.90 6.40
CA ILE A 109 4.58 18.74 4.99
C ILE A 109 5.82 18.75 4.08
N GLY A 110 6.79 19.65 4.32
CA GLY A 110 8.03 19.69 3.56
C GLY A 110 8.89 18.43 3.72
N GLU A 111 8.90 17.79 4.88
CA GLU A 111 9.58 16.50 5.09
C GLU A 111 8.85 15.38 4.36
N MET A 112 7.53 15.34 4.47
CA MET A 112 6.70 14.38 3.75
C MET A 112 6.94 14.48 2.23
N MET A 113 6.98 15.68 1.68
CA MET A 113 7.21 15.90 0.24
C MET A 113 8.56 15.34 -0.25
N ARG A 114 9.59 15.29 0.62
CA ARG A 114 10.88 14.67 0.28
C ARG A 114 10.76 13.17 0.05
N TYR A 115 9.89 12.48 0.79
CA TYR A 115 9.63 11.06 0.59
C TYR A 115 8.86 10.77 -0.72
N PHE A 116 8.21 11.78 -1.30
CA PHE A 116 7.54 11.69 -2.60
C PHE A 116 8.42 12.23 -3.74
N ASP A 117 9.63 11.67 -3.87
CA ASP A 117 10.62 12.03 -4.90
C ASP A 117 11.08 13.50 -4.86
N GLY A 118 11.04 14.12 -3.68
CA GLY A 118 11.48 15.50 -3.50
C GLY A 118 10.64 16.53 -4.25
N VAL A 119 9.35 16.24 -4.42
CA VAL A 119 8.44 17.16 -5.10
C VAL A 119 8.30 18.47 -4.31
N GLU A 120 8.32 19.61 -5.02
CA GLU A 120 8.17 20.94 -4.43
C GLU A 120 6.88 21.60 -4.88
N LEU A 121 6.29 22.47 -4.02
CA LEU A 121 5.06 23.20 -4.36
C LEU A 121 5.23 24.15 -5.54
N ASP A 122 6.41 24.77 -5.66
CA ASP A 122 6.68 25.73 -6.71
C ASP A 122 7.27 25.11 -7.99
N GLN A 123 7.45 23.78 -7.98
CA GLN A 123 7.81 23.02 -9.16
C GLN A 123 6.68 22.98 -10.18
N VAL A 124 7.05 23.02 -11.45
CA VAL A 124 6.12 22.85 -12.58
C VAL A 124 5.46 21.47 -12.54
N ASN A 125 4.13 21.43 -12.69
CA ASN A 125 3.38 20.19 -12.78
C ASN A 125 3.18 19.80 -14.26
N PRO A 126 3.89 18.82 -14.79
CA PRO A 126 3.78 18.42 -16.20
C PRO A 126 2.42 17.80 -16.55
N ALA A 127 1.71 17.25 -15.57
CA ALA A 127 0.39 16.63 -15.79
C ALA A 127 -0.73 17.68 -15.92
N ALA A 128 -0.48 18.91 -15.54
CA ALA A 128 -1.45 19.99 -15.59
C ALA A 128 -1.41 20.83 -16.89
N ALA A 129 -0.58 20.46 -17.84
CA ALA A 129 -0.54 21.08 -19.17
C ALA A 129 -1.79 20.69 -19.98
N ILE A 130 -2.96 21.11 -19.51
CA ILE A 130 -4.21 20.95 -20.22
C ILE A 130 -4.53 22.28 -20.89
N GLY A 131 -4.36 22.31 -22.21
CA GLY A 131 -4.76 23.43 -23.07
C GLY A 131 -3.67 24.46 -23.31
N GLU A 132 -3.92 25.31 -24.29
CA GLU A 132 -3.04 26.35 -24.83
C GLU A 132 -2.66 27.49 -23.87
N SER A 133 -2.80 27.34 -22.56
CA SER A 133 -2.40 28.38 -21.62
C SER A 133 -0.88 28.52 -21.58
N LYS A 134 -0.39 29.70 -21.86
CA LYS A 134 1.00 30.14 -21.93
C LYS A 134 1.72 30.06 -20.55
N GLY A 135 1.76 28.90 -19.92
CA GLY A 135 2.48 28.68 -18.67
C GLY A 135 2.11 27.34 -18.09
N THR A 136 3.12 26.52 -17.82
CA THR A 136 2.94 25.27 -17.10
C THR A 136 2.60 25.60 -15.64
N PRO A 137 1.40 25.26 -15.16
CA PRO A 137 1.00 25.60 -13.81
C PRO A 137 1.87 24.86 -12.79
N ARG A 138 2.14 25.53 -11.68
CA ARG A 138 2.93 24.96 -10.58
C ARG A 138 2.06 24.06 -9.71
N ASN A 139 2.68 23.12 -8.99
CA ASN A 139 2.02 22.22 -8.05
C ASN A 139 1.16 22.99 -7.03
N ARG A 140 1.60 24.18 -6.59
CA ARG A 140 0.87 25.04 -5.66
C ARG A 140 -0.50 25.46 -6.19
N ILE A 141 -0.63 25.64 -7.50
CA ILE A 141 -1.86 26.10 -8.16
C ILE A 141 -2.75 24.91 -8.52
N VAL A 142 -2.17 23.85 -9.02
CA VAL A 142 -2.93 22.68 -9.51
C VAL A 142 -3.29 21.74 -8.37
N GLY A 143 -2.39 21.63 -7.40
CA GLY A 143 -2.49 20.67 -6.33
C GLY A 143 -1.81 19.35 -6.65
N LEU A 144 -1.73 18.51 -5.62
CA LEU A 144 -1.12 17.18 -5.64
C LEU A 144 -1.95 16.25 -4.76
N ALA A 145 -2.00 14.96 -5.10
CA ALA A 145 -2.51 13.96 -4.19
C ALA A 145 -1.38 13.04 -3.72
N PHE A 146 -1.20 13.01 -2.41
CA PHE A 146 -0.30 12.10 -1.71
C PHE A 146 -1.09 10.90 -1.22
N VAL A 147 -0.80 9.75 -1.79
CA VAL A 147 -1.53 8.52 -1.49
C VAL A 147 -0.64 7.60 -0.66
N PHE A 148 -1.18 7.17 0.46
CA PHE A 148 -0.57 6.21 1.37
C PHE A 148 -1.31 4.89 1.28
N ASP A 149 -0.64 3.84 0.82
CA ASP A 149 -1.07 2.47 0.98
C ASP A 149 -0.30 1.90 2.19
N ILE A 150 -0.99 1.51 3.24
CA ILE A 150 -0.38 1.01 4.47
C ILE A 150 -0.46 -0.51 4.47
N VAL A 151 0.67 -1.16 4.66
CA VAL A 151 0.77 -2.61 4.81
C VAL A 151 1.26 -2.91 6.22
N MET A 152 0.56 -3.82 6.90
CA MET A 152 0.96 -4.35 8.19
C MET A 152 1.39 -5.79 8.00
N GLY A 153 2.49 -6.21 8.59
CA GLY A 153 2.99 -7.57 8.51
C GLY A 153 3.63 -8.04 9.81
N ASN A 154 3.73 -9.35 9.95
CA ASN A 154 4.38 -10.01 11.07
C ASN A 154 5.76 -10.58 10.74
N MET A 155 6.20 -10.47 9.49
CA MET A 155 7.52 -10.90 9.06
C MET A 155 8.14 -9.81 8.21
N GLU A 156 9.35 -9.42 8.56
CA GLU A 156 10.13 -8.54 7.68
C GLU A 156 10.31 -9.22 6.31
N PRO A 157 10.16 -8.48 5.20
CA PRO A 157 10.27 -9.04 3.86
C PRO A 157 11.69 -9.48 3.48
N HIS A 158 12.58 -9.68 4.44
CA HIS A 158 13.93 -10.19 4.23
C HIS A 158 13.98 -11.68 4.55
N PHE A 159 14.47 -12.47 3.60
CA PHE A 159 14.75 -13.88 3.74
C PHE A 159 15.63 -14.12 4.97
N GLY A 160 15.10 -14.79 5.98
CA GLY A 160 15.85 -15.22 7.17
C GLY A 160 15.50 -14.51 8.48
N ALA A 161 14.61 -13.55 8.50
CA ALA A 161 14.09 -13.00 9.75
C ALA A 161 13.19 -14.06 10.43
N LEU A 162 13.50 -14.35 11.68
CA LEU A 162 12.61 -15.12 12.55
C LEU A 162 11.28 -14.37 12.66
N PRO A 163 10.14 -15.07 12.87
CA PRO A 163 8.89 -14.41 13.19
C PRO A 163 9.11 -13.58 14.46
N GLY A 164 9.28 -12.32 14.30
CA GLY A 164 9.59 -11.33 15.29
C GLY A 164 8.68 -10.12 15.04
N ASP A 165 8.94 -9.09 15.67
CA ASP A 165 8.22 -7.85 15.79
C ASP A 165 7.55 -7.43 14.49
N GLY A 166 6.23 -7.20 14.55
CA GLY A 166 5.46 -6.73 13.39
C GLY A 166 6.04 -5.47 12.77
N TYR A 167 5.71 -5.21 11.52
CA TYR A 167 6.13 -4.00 10.82
C TYR A 167 4.96 -3.29 10.17
N PHE A 168 5.12 -1.98 9.98
CA PHE A 168 4.28 -1.16 9.11
C PHE A 168 5.11 -0.71 7.91
N GLU A 169 4.52 -0.79 6.72
CA GLU A 169 5.12 -0.25 5.51
C GLU A 169 4.16 0.75 4.86
N PHE A 170 4.60 2.00 4.76
CA PHE A 170 3.90 3.05 4.04
C PHE A 170 4.38 3.05 2.58
N ARG A 171 3.55 2.56 1.67
CA ARG A 171 3.81 2.60 0.23
C ARG A 171 3.28 3.91 -0.32
N LEU A 172 4.19 4.77 -0.73
CA LEU A 172 3.88 6.11 -1.17
C LEU A 172 3.63 6.17 -2.67
N LYS A 173 2.56 6.87 -3.05
CA LYS A 173 2.24 7.15 -4.46
C LYS A 173 1.87 8.60 -4.63
N LEU A 174 2.50 9.27 -5.61
CA LEU A 174 2.18 10.65 -5.97
C LEU A 174 1.25 10.67 -7.18
N GLU A 175 0.07 11.26 -7.01
CA GLU A 175 -0.84 11.51 -8.11
C GLU A 175 -0.83 13.01 -8.42
N ARG A 176 -0.36 13.35 -9.62
CA ARG A 176 -0.30 14.73 -10.11
C ARG A 176 -1.63 15.09 -10.78
N GLN A 177 -2.69 15.09 -9.99
CA GLN A 177 -4.03 15.40 -10.43
C GLN A 177 -4.48 16.75 -9.88
N TYR A 178 -5.36 17.39 -10.62
CA TYR A 178 -6.00 18.62 -10.20
C TYR A 178 -6.83 18.40 -8.92
N GLN A 179 -6.45 19.09 -7.84
CA GLN A 179 -7.12 18.98 -6.55
C GLN A 179 -7.77 20.32 -6.20
N ARG A 180 -9.09 20.36 -6.27
CA ARG A 180 -9.90 21.53 -5.96
C ARG A 180 -11.04 21.15 -5.03
N VAL A 181 -11.30 22.01 -4.06
CA VAL A 181 -12.46 21.95 -3.19
C VAL A 181 -13.18 23.28 -3.24
N THR A 182 -14.40 23.29 -3.69
CA THR A 182 -15.24 24.50 -3.69
C THR A 182 -16.01 24.55 -2.38
N LEU A 183 -15.86 25.65 -1.66
CA LEU A 183 -16.64 25.90 -0.45
C LEU A 183 -18.02 26.46 -0.81
N PRO A 184 -19.03 26.26 0.04
CA PRO A 184 -20.34 26.88 -0.15
C PRO A 184 -20.20 28.38 -0.26
N PRO A 185 -21.02 29.04 -1.10
CA PRO A 185 -21.03 30.48 -1.18
C PRO A 185 -21.28 31.14 0.17
N ALA A 186 -20.47 32.13 0.51
CA ALA A 186 -20.60 32.88 1.75
C ALA A 186 -21.02 34.32 1.47
N PRO A 187 -21.98 34.90 2.24
CA PRO A 187 -22.33 36.28 2.11
C PRO A 187 -21.11 37.16 2.43
N THR A 188 -21.01 38.29 1.76
CA THR A 188 -20.02 39.34 2.06
C THR A 188 -20.60 40.37 2.98
N GLN A 189 -19.78 41.35 3.43
CA GLN A 189 -20.25 42.48 4.24
C GLN A 189 -21.11 43.45 3.42
N GLU A 190 -20.97 43.42 2.09
CA GLU A 190 -21.76 44.24 1.20
C GLU A 190 -23.09 43.53 0.88
N PRO A 191 -24.25 44.19 1.10
CA PRO A 191 -25.54 43.59 0.80
C PRO A 191 -25.67 43.28 -0.69
N GLY A 192 -26.25 42.12 -1.01
CA GLY A 192 -26.42 41.67 -2.39
C GLY A 192 -25.18 41.05 -3.04
N GLN A 193 -24.13 40.77 -2.26
CA GLN A 193 -22.93 40.12 -2.77
C GLN A 193 -22.65 38.79 -2.02
N GLN A 194 -22.09 37.87 -2.77
CA GLN A 194 -21.58 36.61 -2.22
C GLN A 194 -20.14 36.36 -2.63
N ARG A 195 -19.44 35.54 -1.87
CA ARG A 195 -18.09 35.07 -2.19
C ARG A 195 -18.09 33.55 -2.36
N VAL A 196 -17.62 33.10 -3.50
CA VAL A 196 -17.33 31.68 -3.76
C VAL A 196 -15.84 31.46 -3.59
N THR A 197 -15.48 30.55 -2.73
CA THR A 197 -14.07 30.23 -2.45
C THR A 197 -13.72 28.85 -2.99
N ASP A 198 -12.79 28.83 -3.93
CA ASP A 198 -12.14 27.61 -4.38
C ASP A 198 -10.81 27.43 -3.69
N GLN A 199 -10.62 26.27 -3.12
CA GLN A 199 -9.37 25.86 -2.50
C GLN A 199 -8.63 24.91 -3.42
N TYR A 200 -7.40 25.25 -3.74
CA TYR A 200 -6.47 24.40 -4.47
C TYR A 200 -5.38 23.94 -3.51
N GLY A 201 -4.95 22.70 -3.61
CA GLY A 201 -3.98 22.24 -2.63
C GLY A 201 -3.59 20.80 -2.72
N MET A 202 -3.04 20.34 -1.62
CA MET A 202 -2.59 18.97 -1.44
C MET A 202 -3.70 18.14 -0.81
N ARG A 203 -4.00 17.03 -1.42
CA ARG A 203 -4.87 16.00 -0.87
C ARG A 203 -4.02 14.84 -0.34
N ILE A 204 -4.19 14.51 0.91
CA ILE A 204 -3.53 13.39 1.55
C ILE A 204 -4.58 12.31 1.78
N VAL A 205 -4.36 11.14 1.21
CA VAL A 205 -5.34 10.05 1.19
C VAL A 205 -4.69 8.76 1.66
N THR A 206 -5.28 8.13 2.65
CA THR A 206 -4.98 6.73 2.95
C THR A 206 -5.94 5.86 2.15
N ARG A 207 -5.40 5.08 1.20
CA ARG A 207 -6.23 4.34 0.24
C ARG A 207 -6.46 2.90 0.65
N LYS A 208 -5.44 2.25 1.18
CA LYS A 208 -5.49 0.85 1.59
C LYS A 208 -4.83 0.67 2.93
N LEU A 209 -5.46 -0.15 3.75
CA LEU A 209 -4.86 -0.79 4.89
C LEU A 209 -4.91 -2.30 4.61
N THR A 210 -3.76 -2.91 4.39
CA THR A 210 -3.65 -4.34 4.06
C THR A 210 -2.85 -5.01 5.16
N SER A 211 -3.27 -6.20 5.56
CA SER A 211 -2.53 -7.04 6.49
C SER A 211 -1.92 -8.22 5.72
N GLU A 212 -0.62 -8.36 5.78
CA GLU A 212 0.15 -9.49 5.24
C GLU A 212 0.69 -10.30 6.40
N VAL A 213 -0.16 -11.18 6.94
CA VAL A 213 0.21 -12.02 8.08
C VAL A 213 0.55 -13.41 7.59
N LEU A 214 1.77 -13.82 7.83
CA LEU A 214 2.23 -15.20 7.58
C LEU A 214 2.04 -16.02 8.85
N THR A 215 1.15 -17.00 8.80
CA THR A 215 0.91 -17.94 9.87
C THR A 215 1.50 -19.30 9.51
N TRP A 216 2.15 -19.94 10.49
CA TRP A 216 2.59 -21.30 10.32
C TRP A 216 1.38 -22.23 10.36
N ASN A 217 1.07 -22.84 9.22
CA ASN A 217 0.03 -23.84 9.13
C ASN A 217 0.67 -25.23 9.03
N THR A 218 0.62 -25.99 10.14
CA THR A 218 1.16 -27.35 10.22
C THR A 218 0.50 -28.29 9.20
N GLU A 219 -0.81 -28.16 8.98
CA GLU A 219 -1.55 -28.96 8.00
C GLU A 219 -1.05 -28.67 6.56
N ALA A 220 -0.85 -27.40 6.21
CA ALA A 220 -0.28 -27.03 4.91
C ALA A 220 1.16 -27.55 4.74
N ALA A 221 1.98 -27.51 5.81
CA ALA A 221 3.32 -28.04 5.80
C ALA A 221 3.32 -29.56 5.58
N PHE A 222 2.52 -30.32 6.33
CA PHE A 222 2.37 -31.75 6.15
C PHE A 222 1.81 -32.10 4.75
N SER A 223 0.80 -31.39 4.29
CA SER A 223 0.25 -31.57 2.94
C SER A 223 1.32 -31.35 1.86
N SER A 224 2.20 -30.36 2.04
CA SER A 224 3.29 -30.09 1.11
C SER A 224 4.33 -31.21 1.11
N ILE A 225 4.69 -31.73 2.28
CA ILE A 225 5.60 -32.88 2.41
C ILE A 225 5.00 -34.08 1.71
N VAL A 226 3.73 -34.40 1.98
CA VAL A 226 3.05 -35.55 1.36
C VAL A 226 3.02 -35.38 -0.17
N ARG A 227 2.73 -34.19 -0.69
CA ARG A 227 2.75 -33.91 -2.14
C ARG A 227 4.13 -34.16 -2.75
N VAL A 228 5.20 -33.73 -2.08
CA VAL A 228 6.58 -33.96 -2.53
C VAL A 228 6.88 -35.44 -2.56
N VAL A 229 6.55 -36.21 -1.49
CA VAL A 229 6.76 -37.64 -1.44
C VAL A 229 6.00 -38.38 -2.55
N VAL A 230 4.72 -38.03 -2.74
CA VAL A 230 3.89 -38.63 -3.80
C VAL A 230 4.47 -38.32 -5.16
N PHE A 231 4.91 -37.07 -5.40
CA PHE A 231 5.54 -36.68 -6.66
C PHE A 231 6.78 -37.50 -6.96
N PHE A 232 7.66 -37.71 -5.97
CA PHE A 232 8.85 -38.59 -6.12
C PHE A 232 8.47 -40.04 -6.41
N GLN A 233 7.43 -40.59 -5.77
CA GLN A 233 6.95 -41.94 -6.05
C GLN A 233 6.41 -42.09 -7.48
N ILE A 234 5.59 -41.14 -7.92
CA ILE A 234 5.08 -41.11 -9.31
C ILE A 234 6.23 -41.02 -10.31
N THR A 235 7.19 -40.09 -10.06
CA THR A 235 8.37 -39.93 -10.91
C THR A 235 9.17 -41.22 -11.01
N LYS A 236 9.41 -41.92 -9.86
CA LYS A 236 10.08 -43.19 -9.83
C LYS A 236 9.36 -44.25 -10.67
N ILE A 237 8.04 -44.35 -10.56
CA ILE A 237 7.21 -45.28 -11.33
C ILE A 237 7.32 -44.94 -12.83
N LEU A 238 7.19 -43.69 -13.22
CA LEU A 238 7.27 -43.24 -14.63
C LEU A 238 8.65 -43.54 -15.22
N VAL A 239 9.71 -43.20 -14.49
CA VAL A 239 11.08 -43.51 -14.93
C VAL A 239 11.27 -45.01 -15.08
N SER A 240 10.79 -45.81 -14.11
CA SER A 240 10.87 -47.27 -14.19
C SER A 240 10.11 -47.81 -15.40
N LEU A 241 8.90 -47.34 -15.65
CA LEU A 241 8.11 -47.73 -16.84
C LEU A 241 8.82 -47.35 -18.14
N PHE A 242 9.41 -46.17 -18.20
CA PHE A 242 10.17 -45.73 -19.34
C PHE A 242 11.42 -46.57 -19.57
N VAL A 243 12.20 -46.82 -18.54
CA VAL A 243 13.40 -47.68 -18.59
C VAL A 243 13.04 -49.12 -19.00
N LEU A 244 11.92 -49.65 -18.43
CA LEU A 244 11.50 -51.02 -18.74
C LEU A 244 10.91 -51.22 -20.14
N ASN A 245 10.35 -50.20 -20.74
CA ASN A 245 9.62 -50.34 -22.00
C ASN A 245 10.19 -49.56 -23.17
N CYS A 246 10.93 -48.47 -22.94
CA CYS A 246 11.36 -47.57 -24.04
C CYS A 246 12.84 -47.64 -24.38
N ILE A 247 13.71 -48.21 -23.55
CA ILE A 247 15.19 -48.22 -23.75
C ILE A 247 15.68 -49.50 -24.47
N GLY A 248 14.79 -50.22 -25.16
CA GLY A 248 15.18 -51.35 -26.04
C GLY A 248 16.03 -52.39 -25.32
N HIS A 249 17.25 -52.67 -25.82
CA HIS A 249 18.14 -53.73 -25.30
C HIS A 249 18.52 -53.57 -23.81
N TYR A 250 18.60 -52.35 -23.31
CA TYR A 250 18.87 -52.09 -21.88
C TYR A 250 17.65 -52.43 -20.99
N SER A 251 16.45 -52.34 -21.55
CA SER A 251 15.21 -52.70 -20.86
C SER A 251 15.19 -54.21 -20.47
N GLU A 252 15.64 -55.07 -21.37
CA GLU A 252 15.71 -56.52 -21.07
C GLU A 252 16.73 -56.87 -19.98
N ARG A 253 17.91 -56.21 -19.98
CA ARG A 253 18.90 -56.40 -18.93
C ARG A 253 18.36 -55.93 -17.59
N TRP A 254 17.67 -54.84 -17.56
CA TRP A 254 17.05 -54.28 -16.35
C TRP A 254 15.92 -55.16 -15.80
N LYS A 255 15.06 -55.69 -16.68
CA LYS A 255 14.03 -56.67 -16.32
C LYS A 255 14.62 -57.93 -15.72
N ARG A 256 15.71 -58.47 -16.29
CA ARG A 256 16.41 -59.65 -15.76
C ARG A 256 17.02 -59.36 -14.36
N SER A 257 17.61 -58.17 -14.18
CA SER A 257 18.19 -57.79 -12.89
C SER A 257 17.14 -57.69 -11.79
N ILE A 258 15.96 -57.11 -12.05
CA ILE A 258 14.88 -57.05 -11.09
C ILE A 258 14.33 -58.43 -10.76
N ASN A 259 14.13 -59.28 -11.75
CA ASN A 259 13.60 -60.64 -11.51
C ASN A 259 14.57 -61.48 -10.72
N THR A 260 15.88 -61.44 -11.01
CA THR A 260 16.90 -62.17 -10.19
C THR A 260 16.95 -61.68 -8.76
N HIS A 261 16.71 -60.39 -8.51
CA HIS A 261 16.70 -59.86 -7.16
C HIS A 261 15.46 -60.31 -6.37
N ILE A 262 14.30 -60.41 -7.05
CA ILE A 262 13.06 -60.90 -6.46
C ILE A 262 13.19 -62.42 -6.15
N ASP A 263 13.73 -63.20 -7.07
CA ASP A 263 13.93 -64.62 -6.89
C ASP A 263 14.89 -64.89 -5.72
N HIS A 264 15.94 -64.12 -5.57
CA HIS A 264 16.87 -64.23 -4.44
C HIS A 264 16.20 -63.88 -3.10
N TYR A 265 15.31 -62.88 -3.09
CA TYR A 265 14.57 -62.48 -1.89
C TYR A 265 13.52 -63.54 -1.48
N VAL A 266 12.89 -64.18 -2.46
CA VAL A 266 11.95 -65.27 -2.24
C VAL A 266 12.66 -66.52 -1.72
N LEU A 267 13.82 -66.84 -2.26
CA LEU A 267 14.62 -67.98 -1.78
C LEU A 267 15.14 -67.76 -0.36
N LEU A 268 15.64 -66.57 -0.02
CA LEU A 268 16.08 -66.27 1.35
C LEU A 268 14.93 -66.35 2.36
N ASN A 269 13.73 -65.92 2.02
CA ASN A 269 12.56 -66.03 2.87
C ASN A 269 12.09 -67.49 3.02
N ARG A 270 12.23 -68.31 1.97
CA ARG A 270 11.87 -69.72 2.00
C ARG A 270 12.80 -70.53 2.91
N ASP A 271 14.09 -70.20 2.90
CA ASP A 271 15.05 -70.84 3.80
C ASP A 271 14.85 -70.49 5.28
N ASN A 272 14.36 -69.30 5.58
CA ASN A 272 14.01 -68.86 6.93
C ASN A 272 12.69 -69.44 7.46
N THR A 273 11.79 -69.92 6.62
CA THR A 273 10.55 -70.59 7.03
C THR A 273 10.66 -72.10 7.22
N VAL A 274 11.77 -72.68 6.88
CA VAL A 274 12.02 -74.13 7.03
C VAL A 274 12.87 -74.50 8.29
N ARG A 275 13.22 -73.49 9.10
CA ARG A 275 13.81 -73.75 10.43
C ARG A 275 12.82 -73.52 11.55
N ILE A 276 11.83 -74.39 11.69
CA ILE A 276 11.11 -74.64 12.94
C ILE A 276 11.15 -76.18 13.17
#